data_4e630ee546daf3b4c47cb582fa7745dc
#
_entry.id   4e630ee546daf3b4c47cb582fa7745dc
#
_cell.length_a   1.000
_cell.length_b   1.000
_cell.length_c   1.000
_cell.angle_alpha   90.00
_cell.angle_beta   90.00
_cell.angle_gamma   90.00
#
_symmetry.space_group_name_H-M   'P 1'
#
loop_
_entity.id
_entity.type
_entity.pdbx_description
1 polymer ?
#
loop_
_entity_poly.entity_id
_entity_poly.type
_entity_poly.pdbx_seq_one_letter_code
_entity_poly.pdbx_strand_id
1 'polypeptide(L)'
;FIMHSLSWLATNGTAAIVCFPGIMYRGSAEKKIRKYLVDNNFIDCIIQLPSNLFFGTSIATCIMVMKKNKTDNRTLFIDASSECVKVTNNNKLTTENIARIVDVFAKHEEIPHFSKLAEYQDIVDNEYNLSVSTYVEAKDTREKVDIVKLNEEIREIVAREDHLRAEIDRMITEIEV
;
A
#
# COMPACT_ATOMS: atom_id res chain seq x y z
N PHE A 1 9.45 12.94 -16.98
CA PHE A 1 8.93 13.95 -16.04
C PHE A 1 9.82 14.04 -14.78
N ILE A 2 10.10 12.95 -14.04
CA ILE A 2 10.90 12.99 -12.78
C ILE A 2 12.26 13.64 -12.99
N MET A 3 13.05 13.18 -13.96
CA MET A 3 14.37 13.77 -14.28
C MET A 3 14.26 15.23 -14.71
N HIS A 4 13.19 15.58 -15.40
CA HIS A 4 12.93 16.96 -15.82
C HIS A 4 12.61 17.85 -14.61
N SER A 5 11.74 17.39 -13.71
CA SER A 5 11.46 18.09 -12.45
C SER A 5 12.74 18.30 -11.61
N LEU A 6 13.59 17.26 -11.54
CA LEU A 6 14.88 17.36 -10.85
C LEU A 6 15.82 18.37 -11.51
N SER A 7 15.84 18.46 -12.85
CA SER A 7 16.70 19.42 -13.57
C SER A 7 16.32 20.89 -13.27
N TRP A 8 15.03 21.15 -13.09
CA TRP A 8 14.52 22.49 -12.79
C TRP A 8 14.63 22.85 -11.29
N LEU A 9 14.84 21.85 -10.43
CA LEU A 9 14.88 22.07 -9.00
C LEU A 9 16.13 22.87 -8.61
N ALA A 10 15.94 23.95 -7.87
CA ALA A 10 17.03 24.71 -7.25
C ALA A 10 17.81 23.84 -6.26
N THR A 11 19.04 24.20 -5.94
CA THR A 11 19.93 23.43 -5.04
C THR A 11 19.30 23.19 -3.67
N ASN A 12 18.56 24.17 -3.13
CA ASN A 12 17.85 24.08 -1.85
C ASN A 12 16.35 23.83 -2.00
N GLY A 13 15.88 23.47 -3.20
CA GLY A 13 14.48 23.26 -3.50
C GLY A 13 13.99 21.87 -3.10
N THR A 14 12.66 21.77 -2.96
CA THR A 14 11.94 20.50 -2.80
C THR A 14 10.94 20.35 -3.93
N ALA A 15 10.88 19.19 -4.55
CA ALA A 15 9.88 18.86 -5.56
C ALA A 15 9.04 17.69 -5.08
N ALA A 16 7.72 17.76 -5.26
CA ALA A 16 6.80 16.66 -5.04
C ALA A 16 6.07 16.36 -6.34
N ILE A 17 6.07 15.10 -6.75
CA ILE A 17 5.42 14.67 -7.99
C ILE A 17 4.52 13.46 -7.74
N VAL A 18 3.27 13.54 -8.22
CA VAL A 18 2.35 12.40 -8.18
C VAL A 18 2.70 11.44 -9.31
N CYS A 19 2.85 10.17 -8.96
CA CYS A 19 3.30 9.12 -9.86
C CYS A 19 2.41 7.89 -9.79
N PHE A 20 2.40 7.08 -10.85
CA PHE A 20 1.88 5.73 -10.78
C PHE A 20 2.87 4.81 -10.06
N PRO A 21 2.38 3.86 -9.22
CA PRO A 21 3.25 3.00 -8.44
C PRO A 21 4.20 2.13 -9.27
N GLY A 22 3.83 1.82 -10.51
CA GLY A 22 4.67 1.02 -11.42
C GLY A 22 6.08 1.57 -11.63
N ILE A 23 6.29 2.88 -11.58
CA ILE A 23 7.63 3.46 -11.71
C ILE A 23 8.54 3.15 -10.52
N MET A 24 7.96 2.78 -9.38
CA MET A 24 8.70 2.47 -8.15
C MET A 24 9.37 1.09 -8.19
N TYR A 25 8.89 0.14 -9.02
CA TYR A 25 9.40 -1.23 -9.04
C TYR A 25 9.73 -1.79 -10.44
N ARG A 26 9.22 -1.21 -11.52
CA ARG A 26 9.50 -1.71 -12.87
C ARG A 26 10.99 -1.72 -13.17
N GLY A 27 11.42 -2.69 -13.99
CA GLY A 27 12.78 -2.84 -14.46
C GLY A 27 13.19 -1.86 -15.57
N SER A 28 14.23 -2.19 -16.31
CA SER A 28 14.72 -1.47 -17.49
C SER A 28 15.08 -0.01 -17.24
N ALA A 29 14.51 0.92 -18.02
CA ALA A 29 14.84 2.34 -17.95
C ALA A 29 14.44 2.98 -16.60
N GLU A 30 13.30 2.58 -16.04
CA GLU A 30 12.84 3.08 -14.75
C GLU A 30 13.80 2.68 -13.60
N LYS A 31 14.33 1.46 -13.61
CA LYS A 31 15.34 1.02 -12.61
C LYS A 31 16.60 1.88 -12.69
N LYS A 32 17.06 2.23 -13.91
CA LYS A 32 18.24 3.11 -14.09
C LYS A 32 18.01 4.50 -13.51
N ILE A 33 16.80 5.05 -13.69
CA ILE A 33 16.42 6.35 -13.15
C ILE A 33 16.37 6.29 -11.63
N ARG A 34 15.73 5.28 -11.05
CA ARG A 34 15.66 5.10 -9.58
C ARG A 34 17.06 4.96 -8.98
N LYS A 35 17.90 4.12 -9.60
CA LYS A 35 19.30 3.96 -9.18
C LYS A 35 20.03 5.32 -9.16
N TYR A 36 19.93 6.09 -10.23
CA TYR A 36 20.54 7.42 -10.30
C TYR A 36 20.03 8.35 -9.18
N LEU A 37 18.72 8.36 -8.94
CA LEU A 37 18.11 9.23 -7.90
C LEU A 37 18.55 8.83 -6.50
N VAL A 38 18.62 7.54 -6.21
CA VAL A 38 19.02 7.01 -4.90
C VAL A 38 20.51 7.21 -4.67
N ASP A 39 21.37 6.84 -5.65
CA ASP A 39 22.83 6.97 -5.55
C ASP A 39 23.28 8.43 -5.36
N ASN A 40 22.52 9.38 -5.89
CA ASN A 40 22.78 10.81 -5.72
C ASN A 40 22.02 11.45 -4.54
N ASN A 41 21.35 10.62 -3.71
CA ASN A 41 20.62 11.08 -2.53
C ASN A 41 19.54 12.14 -2.82
N PHE A 42 18.81 11.99 -3.93
CA PHE A 42 17.76 12.95 -4.33
C PHE A 42 16.36 12.57 -3.81
N ILE A 43 16.12 11.34 -3.37
CA ILE A 43 14.81 10.92 -2.87
C ILE A 43 14.73 11.17 -1.37
N ASP A 44 13.80 12.01 -0.96
CA ASP A 44 13.55 12.34 0.43
C ASP A 44 12.45 11.46 1.04
N CYS A 45 11.32 11.34 0.31
CA CYS A 45 10.17 10.56 0.79
C CYS A 45 9.38 9.95 -0.38
N ILE A 46 8.82 8.77 -0.13
CA ILE A 46 7.81 8.15 -0.99
C ILE A 46 6.54 7.92 -0.15
N ILE A 47 5.41 8.47 -0.62
CA ILE A 47 4.13 8.37 0.07
C ILE A 47 3.17 7.58 -0.80
N GLN A 48 2.70 6.43 -0.33
CA GLN A 48 1.63 5.68 -0.96
C GLN A 48 0.29 6.31 -0.59
N LEU A 49 -0.53 6.64 -1.60
CA LEU A 49 -1.85 7.22 -1.42
C LEU A 49 -2.94 6.14 -1.54
N PRO A 50 -4.16 6.41 -1.03
CA PRO A 50 -5.31 5.53 -1.21
C PRO A 50 -5.66 5.30 -2.68
N SER A 51 -6.27 4.14 -2.97
CA SER A 51 -6.94 3.89 -4.25
C SER A 51 -8.18 4.77 -4.41
N ASN A 52 -8.72 4.86 -5.63
CA ASN A 52 -9.93 5.64 -5.92
C ASN A 52 -9.90 7.11 -5.43
N LEU A 53 -8.71 7.71 -5.33
CA LEU A 53 -8.55 9.10 -4.89
C LEU A 53 -8.75 10.09 -6.05
N PHE A 54 -8.37 9.72 -7.26
CA PHE A 54 -8.45 10.57 -8.45
C PHE A 54 -9.63 10.18 -9.33
N PHE A 55 -10.24 11.19 -9.96
CA PHE A 55 -11.33 10.95 -10.90
C PHE A 55 -10.85 10.12 -12.10
N GLY A 56 -11.67 9.17 -12.52
CA GLY A 56 -11.40 8.35 -13.72
C GLY A 56 -10.39 7.21 -13.55
N THR A 57 -9.85 6.98 -12.33
CA THR A 57 -8.97 5.84 -12.06
C THR A 57 -9.17 5.27 -10.66
N SER A 58 -9.18 3.94 -10.56
CA SER A 58 -9.19 3.21 -9.30
C SER A 58 -7.78 2.91 -8.77
N ILE A 59 -6.74 3.22 -9.54
CA ILE A 59 -5.37 2.87 -9.20
C ILE A 59 -4.89 3.75 -8.04
N ALA A 60 -4.30 3.13 -7.02
CA ALA A 60 -3.58 3.85 -5.99
C ALA A 60 -2.39 4.58 -6.62
N THR A 61 -2.15 5.82 -6.25
CA THR A 61 -1.01 6.61 -6.72
C THR A 61 0.01 6.78 -5.59
N CYS A 62 1.17 7.31 -5.91
CA CYS A 62 2.18 7.66 -4.90
C CYS A 62 2.72 9.07 -5.16
N ILE A 63 3.23 9.70 -4.12
CA ILE A 63 3.97 10.96 -4.20
C ILE A 63 5.45 10.65 -4.00
N MET A 64 6.29 11.08 -4.94
CA MET A 64 7.75 11.10 -4.77
C MET A 64 8.17 12.51 -4.39
N VAL A 65 8.83 12.64 -3.26
CA VAL A 65 9.42 13.90 -2.79
C VAL A 65 10.92 13.85 -3.03
N MET A 66 11.44 14.86 -3.73
CA MET A 66 12.86 14.98 -4.07
C MET A 66 13.47 16.26 -3.50
N LYS A 67 14.70 16.15 -3.01
CA LYS A 67 15.53 17.27 -2.55
C LYS A 67 16.97 17.11 -3.05
N LYS A 68 17.65 18.21 -3.38
CA LYS A 68 19.05 18.18 -3.79
C LYS A 68 20.05 18.37 -2.62
N ASN A 69 19.61 18.90 -1.51
CA ASN A 69 20.46 19.25 -0.37
C ASN A 69 20.17 18.42 0.87
N LYS A 70 19.87 17.14 0.71
CA LYS A 70 19.72 16.23 1.85
C LYS A 70 21.04 16.11 2.62
N THR A 71 20.93 16.05 3.93
CA THR A 71 22.07 15.93 4.85
C THR A 71 22.36 14.50 5.27
N ASP A 72 21.37 13.61 5.15
CA ASP A 72 21.49 12.18 5.39
C ASP A 72 21.13 11.37 4.13
N ASN A 73 21.42 10.08 4.14
CA ASN A 73 21.21 9.20 2.98
C ASN A 73 20.01 8.26 3.15
N ARG A 74 19.10 8.57 4.09
CA ARG A 74 17.91 7.78 4.36
C ARG A 74 16.73 8.25 3.52
N THR A 75 15.81 7.36 3.24
CA THR A 75 14.56 7.67 2.52
C THR A 75 13.37 7.28 3.39
N LEU A 76 12.44 8.21 3.57
CA LEU A 76 11.21 7.96 4.31
C LEU A 76 10.16 7.31 3.39
N PHE A 77 9.56 6.22 3.84
CA PHE A 77 8.42 5.57 3.19
C PHE A 77 7.20 5.73 4.08
N ILE A 78 6.08 6.22 3.52
CA ILE A 78 4.81 6.41 4.24
C ILE A 78 3.72 5.63 3.53
N ASP A 79 3.06 4.74 4.24
CA ASP A 79 1.86 4.05 3.75
C ASP A 79 0.60 4.78 4.25
N ALA A 80 0.08 5.67 3.41
CA ALA A 80 -1.18 6.36 3.64
C ALA A 80 -2.35 5.70 2.90
N SER A 81 -2.23 4.45 2.45
CA SER A 81 -3.26 3.75 1.66
C SER A 81 -4.60 3.62 2.39
N SER A 82 -4.59 3.57 3.73
CA SER A 82 -5.77 3.52 4.59
C SER A 82 -6.26 4.89 5.08
N GLU A 83 -5.51 5.96 4.83
CA GLU A 83 -5.80 7.32 5.29
C GLU A 83 -6.83 8.01 4.39
N CYS A 84 -8.07 7.55 4.42
CA CYS A 84 -9.13 8.16 3.62
C CYS A 84 -10.50 7.89 4.22
N VAL A 85 -11.47 8.68 3.78
CA VAL A 85 -12.90 8.43 3.97
C VAL A 85 -13.54 8.12 2.63
N LYS A 86 -14.46 7.17 2.62
CA LYS A 86 -15.22 6.82 1.42
C LYS A 86 -16.33 7.84 1.21
N VAL A 87 -16.36 8.47 0.03
CA VAL A 87 -17.42 9.42 -0.37
C VAL A 87 -18.02 8.88 -1.66
N THR A 88 -19.18 8.26 -1.57
CA THR A 88 -19.85 7.57 -2.68
C THR A 88 -18.94 6.49 -3.31
N ASN A 89 -18.48 6.67 -4.54
CA ASN A 89 -17.62 5.73 -5.25
C ASN A 89 -16.13 6.05 -5.16
N ASN A 90 -15.75 7.21 -4.60
CA ASN A 90 -14.38 7.67 -4.51
C ASN A 90 -13.92 7.76 -3.04
N ASN A 91 -12.62 7.70 -2.85
CA ASN A 91 -11.98 8.01 -1.58
C ASN A 91 -11.60 9.49 -1.54
N LYS A 92 -11.59 10.07 -0.35
CA LYS A 92 -11.17 11.45 -0.12
C LYS A 92 -10.25 11.52 1.09
N LEU A 93 -9.17 12.28 0.98
CA LEU A 93 -8.34 12.66 2.12
C LEU A 93 -9.05 13.76 2.92
N THR A 94 -9.18 13.57 4.22
CA THR A 94 -9.65 14.62 5.14
C THR A 94 -8.50 15.54 5.52
N THR A 95 -8.81 16.66 6.15
CA THR A 95 -7.79 17.56 6.69
C THR A 95 -6.90 16.86 7.72
N GLU A 96 -7.48 15.98 8.54
CA GLU A 96 -6.79 15.18 9.55
C GLU A 96 -5.84 14.17 8.91
N ASN A 97 -6.27 13.46 7.84
CA ASN A 97 -5.42 12.54 7.09
C ASN A 97 -4.20 13.28 6.50
N ILE A 98 -4.44 14.43 5.88
CA ILE A 98 -3.37 15.26 5.30
C ILE A 98 -2.43 15.75 6.40
N ALA A 99 -2.96 16.26 7.51
CA ALA A 99 -2.16 16.74 8.64
C ALA A 99 -1.26 15.64 9.21
N ARG A 100 -1.79 14.41 9.37
CA ARG A 100 -1.01 13.26 9.84
C ARG A 100 0.13 12.92 8.89
N ILE A 101 -0.13 12.84 7.59
CA ILE A 101 0.90 12.54 6.58
C ILE A 101 1.98 13.62 6.61
N VAL A 102 1.60 14.89 6.64
CA VAL A 102 2.54 16.02 6.64
C VAL A 102 3.35 16.09 7.95
N ASP A 103 2.75 15.79 9.09
CA ASP A 103 3.43 15.77 10.39
C ASP A 103 4.51 14.69 10.42
N VAL A 104 4.18 13.47 9.99
CA VAL A 104 5.15 12.36 9.89
C VAL A 104 6.26 12.66 8.88
N PHE A 105 5.91 13.26 7.73
CA PHE A 105 6.90 13.71 6.75
C PHE A 105 7.84 14.77 7.32
N ALA A 106 7.30 15.76 8.04
CA ALA A 106 8.11 16.85 8.60
C ALA A 106 9.07 16.39 9.70
N LYS A 107 8.64 15.40 10.51
CA LYS A 107 9.44 14.83 11.61
C LYS A 107 10.36 13.70 11.17
N HIS A 108 10.16 13.12 9.98
CA HIS A 108 10.80 11.88 9.52
C HIS A 108 10.63 10.75 10.56
N GLU A 109 9.42 10.64 11.11
CA GLU A 109 9.10 9.73 12.20
C GLU A 109 8.81 8.32 11.68
N GLU A 110 9.34 7.28 12.36
CA GLU A 110 8.98 5.89 12.12
C GLU A 110 7.76 5.52 12.98
N ILE A 111 6.70 5.05 12.33
CA ILE A 111 5.48 4.58 12.99
C ILE A 111 5.16 3.18 12.46
N PRO A 112 5.02 2.16 13.34
CA PRO A 112 4.66 0.80 12.91
C PRO A 112 3.44 0.79 12.00
N HIS A 113 3.52 0.04 10.90
CA HIS A 113 2.48 -0.10 9.88
C HIS A 113 2.05 1.20 9.16
N PHE A 114 2.82 2.29 9.33
CA PHE A 114 2.50 3.56 8.69
C PHE A 114 3.72 4.21 8.02
N SER A 115 4.87 4.25 8.68
CA SER A 115 6.08 4.86 8.12
C SER A 115 7.36 4.13 8.50
N LYS A 116 8.32 4.13 7.59
CA LYS A 116 9.63 3.52 7.77
C LYS A 116 10.71 4.41 7.17
N LEU A 117 11.78 4.63 7.91
CA LEU A 117 12.98 5.32 7.44
C LEU A 117 14.00 4.27 7.01
N ALA A 118 14.16 4.07 5.71
CA ALA A 118 15.08 3.07 5.15
C ALA A 118 16.46 3.67 4.92
N GLU A 119 17.49 2.90 5.25
CA GLU A 119 18.88 3.24 4.94
C GLU A 119 19.17 3.02 3.45
N TYR A 120 20.19 3.69 2.93
CA TYR A 120 20.64 3.50 1.54
C TYR A 120 20.88 2.04 1.20
N GLN A 121 21.51 1.29 2.10
CA GLN A 121 21.83 -0.12 1.87
C GLN A 121 20.57 -0.99 1.74
N ASP A 122 19.53 -0.73 2.51
CA ASP A 122 18.23 -1.43 2.40
C ASP A 122 17.64 -1.27 0.99
N ILE A 123 17.78 -0.07 0.40
CA ILE A 123 17.27 0.20 -0.96
C ILE A 123 18.12 -0.50 -2.01
N VAL A 124 19.42 -0.55 -1.83
CA VAL A 124 20.35 -1.26 -2.72
C VAL A 124 20.06 -2.76 -2.69
N ASP A 125 19.92 -3.35 -1.50
CA ASP A 125 19.64 -4.78 -1.29
C ASP A 125 18.28 -5.20 -1.88
N ASN A 126 17.31 -4.28 -1.88
CA ASN A 126 16.03 -4.42 -2.56
C ASN A 126 16.07 -4.01 -4.05
N GLU A 127 17.25 -4.01 -4.69
CA GLU A 127 17.43 -3.70 -6.12
C GLU A 127 16.85 -2.37 -6.58
N TYR A 128 16.93 -1.34 -5.74
CA TYR A 128 16.34 -0.02 -5.99
C TYR A 128 14.81 -0.05 -6.18
N ASN A 129 14.16 -1.03 -5.59
CA ASN A 129 12.70 -1.02 -5.46
C ASN A 129 12.28 0.04 -4.44
N LEU A 130 11.40 0.96 -4.85
CA LEU A 130 10.88 2.06 -4.03
C LEU A 130 9.39 1.90 -3.70
N SER A 131 8.84 0.69 -3.85
CA SER A 131 7.48 0.39 -3.41
C SER A 131 7.39 0.52 -1.89
N VAL A 132 6.42 1.28 -1.40
CA VAL A 132 6.22 1.48 0.03
C VAL A 132 5.97 0.16 0.76
N SER A 133 5.21 -0.76 0.15
CA SER A 133 4.92 -2.09 0.70
C SER A 133 6.16 -3.00 0.89
N THR A 134 7.31 -2.64 0.33
CA THR A 134 8.58 -3.35 0.55
C THR A 134 9.20 -2.99 1.90
N TYR A 135 8.93 -1.78 2.41
CA TYR A 135 9.55 -1.22 3.63
C TYR A 135 8.57 -1.09 4.79
N VAL A 136 7.31 -0.80 4.49
CA VAL A 136 6.26 -0.66 5.50
C VAL A 136 5.38 -1.90 5.49
N GLU A 137 5.42 -2.66 6.58
CA GLU A 137 4.56 -3.84 6.75
C GLU A 137 3.11 -3.41 6.93
N ALA A 138 2.22 -3.99 6.12
CA ALA A 138 0.80 -3.77 6.30
C ALA A 138 0.33 -4.33 7.65
N LYS A 139 -0.62 -3.64 8.29
CA LYS A 139 -1.26 -4.15 9.50
C LYS A 139 -2.00 -5.44 9.15
N ASP A 140 -1.67 -6.53 9.83
CA ASP A 140 -2.40 -7.79 9.68
C ASP A 140 -3.81 -7.63 10.28
N THR A 141 -4.77 -7.41 9.38
CA THR A 141 -6.19 -7.27 9.74
C THR A 141 -6.95 -8.58 9.58
N ARG A 142 -6.26 -9.69 9.25
CA ARG A 142 -6.91 -10.98 9.12
C ARG A 142 -7.42 -11.43 10.47
N GLU A 143 -8.71 -11.74 10.56
CA GLU A 143 -9.27 -12.41 11.73
C GLU A 143 -8.52 -13.73 11.93
N LYS A 144 -8.07 -13.96 13.16
CA LYS A 144 -7.51 -15.27 13.52
C LYS A 144 -8.66 -16.26 13.49
N VAL A 145 -8.76 -16.98 12.38
CA VAL A 145 -9.76 -18.05 12.22
C VAL A 145 -9.42 -19.16 13.20
N ASP A 146 -10.31 -19.39 14.14
CA ASP A 146 -10.25 -20.58 15.01
C ASP A 146 -10.65 -21.80 14.17
N ILE A 147 -9.64 -22.55 13.73
CA ILE A 147 -9.82 -23.72 12.88
C ILE A 147 -10.67 -24.81 13.60
N VAL A 148 -10.58 -24.90 14.91
CA VAL A 148 -11.34 -25.88 15.70
C VAL A 148 -12.83 -25.54 15.63
N LYS A 149 -13.17 -24.28 15.90
CA LYS A 149 -14.55 -23.78 15.83
C LYS A 149 -15.13 -23.90 14.43
N LEU A 150 -14.35 -23.53 13.41
CA LEU A 150 -14.77 -23.64 12.01
C LEU A 150 -15.05 -25.10 11.62
N ASN A 151 -14.21 -26.03 12.06
CA ASN A 151 -14.44 -27.46 11.81
C ASN A 151 -15.67 -28.00 12.54
N GLU A 152 -16.00 -27.49 13.73
CA GLU A 152 -17.25 -27.85 14.41
C GLU A 152 -18.46 -27.32 13.63
N GLU A 153 -18.46 -26.08 13.20
CA GLU A 153 -19.51 -25.48 12.38
C GLU A 153 -19.72 -26.26 11.07
N ILE A 154 -18.64 -26.67 10.40
CA ILE A 154 -18.72 -27.51 9.19
C ILE A 154 -19.37 -28.85 9.48
N ARG A 155 -19.03 -29.52 10.58
CA ARG A 155 -19.64 -30.80 10.96
C ARG A 155 -21.14 -30.67 11.20
N GLU A 156 -21.56 -29.60 11.87
CA GLU A 156 -22.99 -29.33 12.11
C GLU A 156 -23.74 -29.08 10.79
N ILE A 157 -23.15 -28.33 9.86
CA ILE A 157 -23.76 -28.08 8.54
C ILE A 157 -23.87 -29.36 7.74
N VAL A 158 -22.85 -30.20 7.69
CA VAL A 158 -22.86 -31.50 6.99
C VAL A 158 -23.91 -32.44 7.59
N ALA A 159 -23.99 -32.54 8.90
CA ALA A 159 -24.99 -33.36 9.56
C ALA A 159 -26.41 -32.90 9.24
N ARG A 160 -26.66 -31.59 9.16
CA ARG A 160 -27.95 -31.02 8.75
C ARG A 160 -28.26 -31.29 7.28
N GLU A 161 -27.27 -31.22 6.41
CA GLU A 161 -27.40 -31.53 4.99
C GLU A 161 -27.81 -33.02 4.79
N ASP A 162 -27.15 -33.94 5.48
CA ASP A 162 -27.46 -35.37 5.43
C ASP A 162 -28.88 -35.66 5.92
N HIS A 163 -29.33 -34.99 6.98
CA HIS A 163 -30.70 -35.11 7.48
C HIS A 163 -31.72 -34.64 6.43
N LEU A 164 -31.50 -33.49 5.82
CA LEU A 164 -32.40 -32.94 4.79
C LEU A 164 -32.43 -33.82 3.54
N ARG A 165 -31.32 -34.41 3.13
CA ARG A 165 -31.25 -35.38 2.03
C ARG A 165 -32.10 -36.62 2.33
N ALA A 166 -31.97 -37.19 3.54
CA ALA A 166 -32.73 -38.32 3.96
C ALA A 166 -34.27 -38.04 4.00
N GLU A 167 -34.67 -36.81 4.38
CA GLU A 167 -36.07 -36.39 4.31
C GLU A 167 -36.59 -36.29 2.88
N ILE A 168 -35.81 -35.73 1.96
CA ILE A 168 -36.14 -35.65 0.53
C ILE A 168 -36.28 -37.04 -0.05
N ASP A 169 -35.34 -37.95 0.21
CA ASP A 169 -35.41 -39.34 -0.28
C ASP A 169 -36.67 -40.07 0.21
N ARG A 170 -37.06 -39.81 1.48
CA ARG A 170 -38.31 -40.35 2.03
C ARG A 170 -39.54 -39.80 1.30
N MET A 171 -39.58 -38.46 1.08
CA MET A 171 -40.71 -37.85 0.35
C MET A 171 -40.80 -38.35 -1.10
N ILE A 172 -39.66 -38.54 -1.78
CA ILE A 172 -39.65 -39.12 -3.14
C ILE A 172 -40.22 -40.53 -3.14
N THR A 173 -39.82 -41.37 -2.17
CA THR A 173 -40.34 -42.75 -2.05
C THR A 173 -41.84 -42.75 -1.79
N GLU A 174 -42.39 -41.79 -1.03
CA GLU A 174 -43.86 -41.67 -0.79
C GLU A 174 -44.63 -41.20 -2.03
N ILE A 175 -43.99 -40.49 -2.97
CA ILE A 175 -44.63 -40.02 -4.22
C ILE A 175 -44.60 -41.08 -5.31
N GLU A 176 -43.59 -41.96 -5.30
CA GLU A 176 -43.43 -43.02 -6.30
C GLU A 176 -44.32 -44.27 -6.03
N VAL A 177 -45.11 -44.30 -4.97
CA VAL A 177 -46.11 -45.31 -4.62
C VAL A 177 -47.51 -44.84 -5.04
#